data_31d622afbd652cc86f10355310eb5250
#
_entry.id   31d622afbd652cc86f10355310eb5250
#
_cell.length_a   1.000
_cell.length_b   1.000
_cell.length_c   1.000
_cell.angle_alpha   90.00
_cell.angle_beta   90.00
_cell.angle_gamma   90.00
#
_symmetry.space_group_name_H-M   'P 1'
#
loop_
_entity.id
_entity.type
_entity.pdbx_description
1 polymer ?
#
loop_
_entity_poly.entity_id
_entity_poly.type
_entity_poly.pdbx_seq_one_letter_code
_entity_poly.pdbx_strand_id
1 'polypeptide(L)'
;MDIQKIQQDKTAFDLIAKSVKDDDDNAIEVWYARELQEVLGYARWENFIGAIGRAIESCKTLGINVGDHFREVTKMVLLGSGSKREVQDFMLTRYACYLIAQNGDPKKEEQQRVFVESYNNLK
;
A
#
# COMPACT_ATOMS: atom_id res chain seq x y z
N MET A 1 11.27 -5.05 -20.41
CA MET A 1 10.24 -4.38 -19.59
C MET A 1 9.29 -3.64 -20.51
N ASP A 2 7.99 -3.84 -20.33
CA ASP A 2 6.97 -3.18 -21.16
C ASP A 2 6.64 -1.81 -20.59
N ILE A 3 6.94 -0.76 -21.36
CA ILE A 3 6.70 0.64 -20.94
C ILE A 3 5.22 0.91 -20.73
N GLN A 4 4.35 0.35 -21.57
CA GLN A 4 2.90 0.52 -21.43
C GLN A 4 2.39 -0.07 -20.12
N LYS A 5 2.89 -1.25 -19.74
CA LYS A 5 2.53 -1.89 -18.48
C LYS A 5 2.98 -1.07 -17.28
N ILE A 6 4.19 -0.51 -17.34
CA ILE A 6 4.71 0.35 -16.27
C ILE A 6 3.80 1.57 -16.09
N GLN A 7 3.38 2.21 -17.17
CA GLN A 7 2.49 3.37 -17.11
C GLN A 7 1.11 2.99 -16.58
N GLN A 8 0.58 1.83 -16.96
CA GLN A 8 -0.69 1.31 -16.45
C GLN A 8 -0.62 1.07 -14.94
N ASP A 9 0.47 0.48 -14.46
CA ASP A 9 0.66 0.21 -13.03
C ASP A 9 0.78 1.50 -12.23
N LYS A 10 1.50 2.50 -12.74
CA LYS A 10 1.58 3.83 -12.12
C LYS A 10 0.21 4.50 -12.07
N THR A 11 -0.57 4.43 -13.16
CA THR A 11 -1.91 4.99 -13.22
C THR A 11 -2.82 4.30 -12.21
N ALA A 12 -2.76 2.96 -12.12
CA ALA A 12 -3.56 2.21 -11.16
C ALA A 12 -3.25 2.63 -9.72
N PHE A 13 -1.96 2.81 -9.40
CA PHE A 13 -1.54 3.29 -8.08
C PHE A 13 -2.11 4.68 -7.79
N ASP A 14 -1.98 5.60 -8.74
CA ASP A 14 -2.47 6.96 -8.56
C ASP A 14 -3.99 7.00 -8.41
N LEU A 15 -4.70 6.14 -9.13
CA LEU A 15 -6.17 6.09 -9.10
C LEU A 15 -6.74 5.62 -7.76
N ILE A 16 -6.01 4.80 -7.01
CA ILE A 16 -6.49 4.32 -5.72
C ILE A 16 -6.11 5.23 -4.55
N ALA A 17 -5.32 6.28 -4.80
CA ALA A 17 -4.97 7.25 -3.77
C ALA A 17 -6.24 7.94 -3.25
N LYS A 18 -6.31 8.12 -1.93
CA LYS A 18 -7.43 8.78 -1.27
C LYS A 18 -6.92 10.01 -0.54
N SER A 19 -7.77 11.03 -0.47
CA SER A 19 -7.52 12.18 0.39
C SER A 19 -8.38 12.03 1.64
N VAL A 20 -7.72 12.03 2.79
CA VAL A 20 -8.40 11.97 4.10
C VAL A 20 -7.93 13.15 4.94
N LYS A 21 -8.69 13.49 5.97
CA LYS A 21 -8.29 14.55 6.89
C LYS A 21 -7.63 13.97 8.12
N ASP A 22 -6.54 14.60 8.55
CA ASP A 22 -5.87 14.25 9.80
C ASP A 22 -6.57 14.93 10.99
N ASP A 23 -6.01 14.76 12.20
CA ASP A 23 -6.60 15.30 13.42
C ASP A 23 -6.63 16.84 13.43
N ASP A 24 -5.78 17.49 12.66
CA ASP A 24 -5.70 18.95 12.52
C ASP A 24 -6.51 19.47 11.32
N ASP A 25 -7.37 18.61 10.74
CA ASP A 25 -8.23 18.95 9.61
C ASP A 25 -7.46 19.24 8.32
N ASN A 26 -6.19 18.78 8.22
CA ASN A 26 -5.38 18.88 7.01
C ASN A 26 -5.63 17.69 6.11
N ALA A 27 -5.72 17.92 4.79
CA ALA A 27 -5.86 16.86 3.82
C ALA A 27 -4.53 16.12 3.66
N ILE A 28 -4.55 14.79 3.82
CA ILE A 28 -3.39 13.94 3.60
C ILE A 28 -3.72 12.87 2.58
N GLU A 29 -2.70 12.48 1.81
CA GLU A 29 -2.81 11.44 0.80
C GLU A 29 -2.51 10.08 1.43
N VAL A 30 -3.40 9.12 1.24
CA VAL A 30 -3.23 7.76 1.76
C VAL A 30 -3.64 6.72 0.75
N TRP A 31 -3.13 5.50 0.95
CA TRP A 31 -3.52 4.30 0.22
C TRP A 31 -4.03 3.28 1.20
N TYR A 32 -5.12 2.58 0.85
CA TYR A 32 -5.59 1.46 1.65
C TYR A 32 -4.92 0.18 1.16
N ALA A 33 -4.40 -0.62 2.10
CA ALA A 33 -3.62 -1.81 1.78
C ALA A 33 -4.40 -2.83 0.95
N ARG A 34 -5.70 -2.99 1.20
CA ARG A 34 -6.53 -3.92 0.43
C ARG A 34 -6.60 -3.55 -1.06
N GLU A 35 -6.64 -2.26 -1.36
CA GLU A 35 -6.60 -1.79 -2.75
C GLU A 35 -5.19 -1.91 -3.34
N LEU A 36 -4.17 -1.59 -2.55
CA LEU A 36 -2.77 -1.70 -2.97
C LEU A 36 -2.38 -3.15 -3.28
N GLN A 37 -2.94 -4.10 -2.55
CA GLN A 37 -2.73 -5.53 -2.76
C GLN A 37 -2.92 -5.93 -4.22
N GLU A 38 -4.00 -5.49 -4.83
CA GLU A 38 -4.31 -5.81 -6.22
C GLU A 38 -3.33 -5.16 -7.18
N VAL A 39 -3.00 -3.89 -6.95
CA VAL A 39 -2.06 -3.15 -7.79
C VAL A 39 -0.68 -3.79 -7.78
N LEU A 40 -0.25 -4.30 -6.63
CA LEU A 40 1.04 -4.98 -6.49
C LEU A 40 1.00 -6.46 -6.90
N GLY A 41 -0.16 -6.96 -7.34
CA GLY A 41 -0.28 -8.30 -7.89
C GLY A 41 -0.32 -9.42 -6.87
N TYR A 42 -0.69 -9.13 -5.62
CA TYR A 42 -0.84 -10.16 -4.59
C TYR A 42 -2.24 -10.74 -4.61
N ALA A 43 -2.34 -12.03 -4.93
CA ALA A 43 -3.64 -12.72 -4.98
C ALA A 43 -4.23 -12.96 -3.58
N ARG A 44 -3.38 -13.10 -2.57
CA ARG A 44 -3.79 -13.48 -1.21
C ARG A 44 -3.36 -12.45 -0.19
N TRP A 45 -4.31 -12.07 0.67
CA TRP A 45 -4.07 -11.11 1.74
C TRP A 45 -2.97 -11.57 2.71
N GLU A 46 -2.94 -12.87 3.03
CA GLU A 46 -1.94 -13.44 3.94
C GLU A 46 -0.51 -13.20 3.44
N ASN A 47 -0.30 -13.30 2.13
CA ASN A 47 1.02 -13.04 1.54
C ASN A 47 1.34 -11.55 1.56
N PHE A 48 0.34 -10.71 1.31
CA PHE A 48 0.53 -9.27 1.32
C PHE A 48 0.78 -8.75 2.74
N ILE A 49 0.10 -9.29 3.74
CA ILE A 49 0.35 -8.91 5.15
C ILE A 49 1.78 -9.23 5.56
N GLY A 50 2.36 -10.30 5.01
CA GLY A 50 3.77 -10.62 5.22
C GLY A 50 4.70 -9.54 4.68
N ALA A 51 4.41 -9.01 3.49
CA ALA A 51 5.18 -7.91 2.90
C ALA A 51 5.03 -6.63 3.73
N ILE A 52 3.83 -6.35 4.23
CA ILE A 52 3.58 -5.21 5.13
C ILE A 52 4.41 -5.36 6.41
N GLY A 53 4.44 -6.57 7.00
CA GLY A 53 5.22 -6.84 8.20
C GLY A 53 6.72 -6.59 7.99
N ARG A 54 7.28 -7.01 6.86
CA ARG A 54 8.68 -6.75 6.53
C ARG A 54 8.94 -5.27 6.34
N ALA A 55 8.02 -4.54 5.73
CA ALA A 55 8.14 -3.09 5.56
C ALA A 55 8.12 -2.37 6.91
N ILE A 56 7.27 -2.81 7.83
CA ILE A 56 7.21 -2.25 9.19
C ILE A 56 8.53 -2.47 9.91
N GLU A 57 9.11 -3.66 9.81
CA GLU A 57 10.41 -3.95 10.42
C GLU A 57 11.52 -3.08 9.82
N SER A 58 11.50 -2.88 8.50
CA SER A 58 12.42 -1.98 7.83
C SER A 58 12.29 -0.54 8.33
N CYS A 59 11.05 -0.08 8.52
CA CYS A 59 10.75 1.24 9.07
C CYS A 59 11.34 1.41 10.47
N LYS A 60 11.16 0.42 11.33
CA LYS A 60 11.73 0.41 12.69
C LYS A 60 13.26 0.47 12.66
N THR A 61 13.88 -0.32 11.81
CA THR A 61 15.35 -0.37 11.67
C THR A 61 15.90 0.99 11.27
N LEU A 62 15.16 1.73 10.43
CA LEU A 62 15.54 3.07 10.00
C LEU A 62 15.27 4.16 11.06
N GLY A 63 14.69 3.79 12.20
CA GLY A 63 14.36 4.73 13.27
C GLY A 63 13.19 5.64 12.96
N ILE A 64 12.35 5.27 12.00
CA ILE A 64 11.18 6.05 11.59
C ILE A 64 9.96 5.57 12.37
N ASN A 65 9.12 6.49 12.80
CA ASN A 65 7.90 6.15 13.54
C ASN A 65 6.92 5.41 12.64
N VAL A 66 6.67 4.13 12.96
CA VAL A 66 5.77 3.26 12.19
C VAL A 66 4.36 3.87 12.11
N GLY A 67 3.85 4.41 13.21
CA GLY A 67 2.48 4.97 13.26
C GLY A 67 2.24 6.15 12.34
N ASP A 68 3.30 6.84 11.91
CA ASP A 68 3.19 7.95 10.96
C ASP A 68 2.93 7.46 9.53
N HIS A 69 3.23 6.19 9.23
CA HIS A 69 3.18 5.66 7.88
C HIS A 69 2.26 4.46 7.70
N PHE A 70 2.08 3.66 8.77
CA PHE A 70 1.28 2.43 8.76
C PHE A 70 0.25 2.53 9.87
N ARG A 71 -0.99 2.75 9.52
CA ARG A 71 -2.07 2.83 10.51
C ARG A 71 -3.07 1.71 10.26
N GLU A 72 -3.15 0.77 11.21
CA GLU A 72 -4.14 -0.30 11.13
C GLU A 72 -5.54 0.25 11.30
N VAL A 73 -6.45 -0.15 10.41
CA VAL A 73 -7.84 0.26 10.43
C VAL A 73 -8.73 -0.94 10.12
N THR A 74 -10.02 -0.80 10.35
CA THR A 74 -11.01 -1.82 10.04
C THR A 74 -11.83 -1.37 8.83
N LYS A 75 -12.06 -2.29 7.90
CA LYS A 75 -12.89 -2.06 6.72
C LYS A 75 -14.12 -2.96 6.80
N MET A 76 -15.28 -2.41 6.46
CA MET A 76 -16.51 -3.22 6.35
C MET A 76 -16.63 -3.75 4.93
N VAL A 77 -16.85 -5.06 4.81
CA VAL A 77 -17.14 -5.69 3.51
C VAL A 77 -18.52 -6.33 3.54
N LEU A 78 -19.21 -6.24 2.40
CA LEU A 78 -20.52 -6.82 2.24
C LEU A 78 -20.38 -8.27 1.81
N LEU A 79 -21.05 -9.18 2.53
CA LEU A 79 -21.07 -10.60 2.19
C LEU A 79 -22.23 -10.88 1.22
N GLY A 80 -22.15 -12.02 0.52
CA GLY A 80 -23.19 -12.44 -0.42
C GLY A 80 -24.56 -12.63 0.19
N SER A 81 -24.62 -12.89 1.51
CA SER A 81 -25.87 -13.01 2.27
C SER A 81 -26.53 -11.67 2.61
N GLY A 82 -25.88 -10.55 2.29
CA GLY A 82 -26.32 -9.22 2.69
C GLY A 82 -25.78 -8.79 4.05
N SER A 83 -25.12 -9.67 4.79
CA SER A 83 -24.45 -9.35 6.04
C SER A 83 -23.14 -8.58 5.78
N LYS A 84 -22.68 -7.83 6.78
CA LYS A 84 -21.40 -7.12 6.75
C LYS A 84 -20.40 -7.81 7.65
N ARG A 85 -19.13 -7.77 7.28
CA ARG A 85 -18.03 -8.30 8.10
C ARG A 85 -16.92 -7.27 8.16
N GLU A 86 -16.31 -7.14 9.34
CA GLU A 86 -15.12 -6.32 9.52
C GLU A 86 -13.89 -7.11 9.09
N VAL A 87 -13.01 -6.46 8.33
CA VAL A 87 -11.72 -7.04 7.94
C VAL A 87 -10.61 -6.03 8.25
N GLN A 88 -9.42 -6.55 8.50
CA GLN A 88 -8.23 -5.75 8.73
C GLN A 88 -7.85 -5.00 7.45
N ASP A 89 -7.44 -3.75 7.60
CA ASP A 89 -6.85 -2.97 6.52
C ASP A 89 -5.80 -2.03 7.12
N PHE A 90 -5.11 -1.31 6.29
CA PHE A 90 -4.14 -0.29 6.70
C PHE A 90 -4.32 0.96 5.87
N MET A 91 -4.18 2.11 6.51
CA MET A 91 -3.96 3.38 5.83
C MET A 91 -2.45 3.57 5.72
N LEU A 92 -1.97 3.82 4.50
CA LEU A 92 -0.54 3.86 4.19
C LEU A 92 -0.20 5.20 3.56
N THR A 93 0.93 5.77 3.96
CA THR A 93 1.51 6.91 3.25
C THR A 93 2.18 6.43 1.97
N ARG A 94 2.55 7.35 1.09
CA ARG A 94 3.35 7.04 -0.09
C ARG A 94 4.66 6.34 0.29
N TYR A 95 5.30 6.81 1.35
CA TYR A 95 6.53 6.20 1.85
C TYR A 95 6.31 4.76 2.30
N ALA A 96 5.20 4.48 2.99
CA ALA A 96 4.85 3.11 3.39
C ALA A 96 4.67 2.21 2.17
N CYS A 97 3.99 2.69 1.13
CA CYS A 97 3.84 1.94 -0.13
C CYS A 97 5.18 1.62 -0.76
N TYR A 98 6.11 2.60 -0.75
CA TYR A 98 7.47 2.40 -1.25
C TYR A 98 8.18 1.28 -0.48
N LEU A 99 8.12 1.32 0.87
CA LEU A 99 8.76 0.29 1.70
C LEU A 99 8.15 -1.10 1.47
N ILE A 100 6.84 -1.18 1.31
CA ILE A 100 6.17 -2.45 1.01
C ILE A 100 6.66 -3.02 -0.33
N ALA A 101 6.73 -2.19 -1.35
CA ALA A 101 7.22 -2.61 -2.67
C ALA A 101 8.68 -3.06 -2.60
N GLN A 102 9.51 -2.31 -1.87
CA GLN A 102 10.94 -2.60 -1.73
C GLN A 102 11.19 -3.91 -0.98
N ASN A 103 10.33 -4.25 -0.01
CA ASN A 103 10.45 -5.44 0.84
C ASN A 103 9.53 -6.59 0.43
N GLY A 104 8.93 -6.50 -0.74
CA GLY A 104 7.94 -7.45 -1.21
C GLY A 104 8.53 -8.73 -1.76
N ASP A 105 7.63 -9.59 -2.25
CA ASP A 105 7.97 -10.87 -2.84
C ASP A 105 8.81 -10.65 -4.12
N PRO A 106 10.01 -11.25 -4.23
CA PRO A 106 10.83 -11.15 -5.45
C PRO A 106 10.10 -11.55 -6.73
N LYS A 107 9.11 -12.43 -6.65
CA LYS A 107 8.29 -12.84 -7.80
C LYS A 107 7.43 -11.72 -8.36
N LYS A 108 7.28 -10.62 -7.61
CA LYS A 108 6.49 -9.45 -8.01
C LYS A 108 7.38 -8.24 -8.28
N GLU A 109 8.63 -8.49 -8.60
CA GLU A 109 9.65 -7.45 -8.77
C GLU A 109 9.24 -6.39 -9.79
N GLU A 110 8.61 -6.80 -10.88
CA GLU A 110 8.23 -5.86 -11.94
C GLU A 110 7.21 -4.82 -11.45
N GLN A 111 6.15 -5.27 -10.77
CA GLN A 111 5.14 -4.35 -10.21
C GLN A 111 5.74 -3.47 -9.13
N GLN A 112 6.60 -4.02 -8.31
CA GLN A 112 7.22 -3.31 -7.19
C GLN A 112 8.22 -2.25 -7.69
N ARG A 113 8.93 -2.51 -8.76
CA ARG A 113 9.91 -1.58 -9.34
C ARG A 113 9.27 -0.25 -9.72
N VAL A 114 8.05 -0.27 -10.23
CA VAL A 114 7.32 0.93 -10.62
C VAL A 114 7.19 1.89 -9.43
N PHE A 115 6.87 1.37 -8.25
CA PHE A 115 6.73 2.18 -7.04
C PHE A 115 8.06 2.75 -6.59
N VAL A 116 9.11 1.94 -6.59
CA VAL A 116 10.46 2.37 -6.18
C VAL A 116 10.95 3.49 -7.09
N GLU A 117 10.82 3.33 -8.40
CA GLU A 117 11.25 4.34 -9.36
C GLU A 117 10.42 5.61 -9.26
N SER A 118 9.10 5.47 -9.12
CA SER A 118 8.19 6.60 -8.99
C SER A 118 8.51 7.41 -7.72
N TYR A 119 8.75 6.73 -6.60
CA TYR A 119 9.13 7.40 -5.35
C TYR A 119 10.45 8.13 -5.49
N ASN A 120 11.45 7.49 -6.08
CA ASN A 120 12.77 8.08 -6.27
C ASN A 120 12.75 9.32 -7.17
N ASN A 121 11.84 9.35 -8.15
CA ASN A 121 11.71 10.50 -9.05
C ASN A 121 11.03 11.70 -8.39
N LEU A 122 10.38 11.50 -7.23
CA LEU A 122 9.72 12.58 -6.50
C LEU A 122 10.63 13.26 -5.47
N LYS A 123 11.79 12.70 -5.23
CA LYS A 123 12.75 13.26 -4.28
C LYS A 123 13.48 14.46 -4.85
#